data_73441246b787339a5ab09f17758e5b5d
#
_entry.id   73441246b787339a5ab09f17758e5b5d
#
_cell.length_a   1.000
_cell.length_b   1.000
_cell.length_c   1.000
_cell.angle_alpha   90.00
_cell.angle_beta   90.00
_cell.angle_gamma   90.00
#
_symmetry.space_group_name_H-M   'P 1'
#
loop_
_entity.id
_entity.type
_entity.pdbx_description
1 polymer ?
#
loop_
_entity_poly.entity_id
_entity_poly.type
_entity_poly.pdbx_seq_one_letter_code
_entity_poly.pdbx_strand_id
1 'polypeptide(L)'
;LGVVAFSGAVRSRFKVLIAKHFFAYRYDYRTEWLGVTQALSAAGDGLTLGESVVNALGDLVESPGGGVWLKDASGCYSQQARLNMPHCGMQVREEDQFVRFLLEREWVVNLEEARAGVNFGEAPPVPVWIGEVDNAWLIVPLISAGSLVGFVILLTPRTPVDVNWEVLDLLKTAGRQAAGYVARMQAA
;
A
#
# COMPACT_ATOMS: atom_id res chain seq x y z
N LEU A 1 -9.44 -45.22 6.54
CA LEU A 1 -10.63 -44.32 6.49
C LEU A 1 -10.67 -43.27 7.59
N GLY A 2 -10.05 -43.50 8.78
CA GLY A 2 -9.95 -42.51 9.87
C GLY A 2 -8.98 -41.34 9.61
N VAL A 3 -7.99 -41.53 8.75
CA VAL A 3 -6.94 -40.52 8.49
C VAL A 3 -7.47 -39.36 7.66
N VAL A 4 -8.43 -39.55 6.75
CA VAL A 4 -9.00 -38.51 5.89
C VAL A 4 -9.96 -37.62 6.69
N ALA A 5 -10.75 -38.18 7.61
CA ALA A 5 -11.62 -37.45 8.51
C ALA A 5 -10.83 -36.59 9.52
N PHE A 6 -9.67 -37.09 9.98
CA PHE A 6 -8.77 -36.37 10.86
C PHE A 6 -8.12 -35.16 10.17
N SER A 7 -7.74 -35.31 8.90
CA SER A 7 -7.13 -34.20 8.13
C SER A 7 -8.13 -33.07 7.86
N GLY A 8 -9.42 -33.38 7.67
CA GLY A 8 -10.48 -32.38 7.52
C GLY A 8 -10.75 -31.59 8.79
N ALA A 9 -10.79 -32.26 9.94
CA ALA A 9 -10.97 -31.62 11.25
C ALA A 9 -9.73 -30.75 11.61
N VAL A 10 -8.53 -31.21 11.31
CA VAL A 10 -7.29 -30.46 11.52
C VAL A 10 -7.24 -29.23 10.61
N ARG A 11 -7.62 -29.33 9.33
CA ARG A 11 -7.72 -28.19 8.42
C ARG A 11 -8.75 -27.16 8.89
N SER A 12 -9.90 -27.60 9.37
CA SER A 12 -10.95 -26.72 9.91
C SER A 12 -10.47 -25.98 11.15
N ARG A 13 -9.81 -26.68 12.08
CA ARG A 13 -9.23 -26.06 13.27
C ARG A 13 -8.07 -25.13 12.96
N PHE A 14 -7.28 -25.45 11.95
CA PHE A 14 -6.19 -24.58 11.49
C PHE A 14 -6.73 -23.30 10.87
N LYS A 15 -7.81 -23.36 10.07
CA LYS A 15 -8.49 -22.18 9.52
C LYS A 15 -9.08 -21.30 10.63
N VAL A 16 -9.67 -21.88 11.66
CA VAL A 16 -10.22 -21.16 12.81
C VAL A 16 -9.11 -20.52 13.67
N LEU A 17 -7.97 -21.22 13.82
CA LEU A 17 -6.80 -20.69 14.53
C LEU A 17 -6.14 -19.53 13.77
N ILE A 18 -6.03 -19.63 12.45
CA ILE A 18 -5.53 -18.56 11.60
C ILE A 18 -6.49 -17.37 11.64
N ALA A 19 -7.81 -17.59 11.56
CA ALA A 19 -8.82 -16.54 11.69
C ALA A 19 -8.76 -15.88 13.08
N LYS A 20 -8.62 -16.64 14.17
CA LYS A 20 -8.43 -16.09 15.51
C LYS A 20 -7.13 -15.33 15.69
N HIS A 21 -6.05 -15.82 15.10
CA HIS A 21 -4.76 -15.11 15.10
C HIS A 21 -4.82 -13.82 14.27
N PHE A 22 -5.55 -13.85 13.17
CA PHE A 22 -5.79 -12.67 12.34
C PHE A 22 -6.66 -11.64 13.05
N PHE A 23 -7.68 -12.06 13.80
CA PHE A 23 -8.51 -11.18 14.63
C PHE A 23 -7.75 -10.63 15.86
N ALA A 24 -6.87 -11.41 16.48
CA ALA A 24 -5.99 -10.93 17.54
C ALA A 24 -4.96 -9.93 17.00
N TYR A 25 -4.47 -10.14 15.77
CA TYR A 25 -3.61 -9.20 15.06
C TYR A 25 -4.30 -7.84 14.82
N ARG A 26 -5.60 -7.80 14.61
CA ARG A 26 -6.38 -6.56 14.47
C ARG A 26 -6.38 -5.69 15.75
N TYR A 27 -6.29 -6.29 16.93
CA TYR A 27 -6.19 -5.56 18.20
C TYR A 27 -4.80 -4.98 18.43
N ASP A 28 -3.75 -5.65 17.96
CA ASP A 28 -2.38 -5.16 17.98
C ASP A 28 -2.11 -4.08 16.92
N TYR A 29 -2.98 -3.89 15.95
CA TYR A 29 -2.86 -2.86 14.92
C TYR A 29 -2.81 -1.44 15.50
N ARG A 30 -3.50 -1.15 16.58
CA ARG A 30 -3.39 0.16 17.24
C ARG A 30 -2.00 0.38 17.83
N THR A 31 -1.37 -0.68 18.32
CA THR A 31 -0.04 -0.64 18.91
C THR A 31 1.05 -0.61 17.82
N GLU A 32 0.93 -1.41 16.77
CA GLU A 32 1.80 -1.33 15.59
C GLU A 32 1.64 -0.01 14.85
N TRP A 33 0.44 0.53 14.85
CA TRP A 33 0.11 1.80 14.24
C TRP A 33 0.72 2.99 14.98
N LEU A 34 0.73 2.97 16.30
CA LEU A 34 1.52 3.87 17.12
C LEU A 34 3.01 3.69 16.86
N GLY A 35 3.45 2.45 16.59
CA GLY A 35 4.80 2.12 16.16
C GLY A 35 5.16 2.69 14.80
N VAL A 36 4.25 2.63 13.82
CA VAL A 36 4.42 3.25 12.50
C VAL A 36 4.49 4.77 12.61
N THR A 37 3.64 5.37 13.42
CA THR A 37 3.64 6.82 13.66
C THR A 37 4.92 7.24 14.39
N GLN A 38 5.43 6.42 15.31
CA GLN A 38 6.70 6.64 15.99
C GLN A 38 7.91 6.40 15.07
N ALA A 39 7.85 5.38 14.22
CA ALA A 39 8.89 5.11 13.21
C ALA A 39 8.96 6.21 12.15
N LEU A 40 7.82 6.78 11.76
CA LEU A 40 7.78 7.95 10.88
C LEU A 40 8.30 9.22 11.57
N SER A 41 8.10 9.35 12.87
CA SER A 41 8.60 10.49 13.66
C SER A 41 10.04 10.33 14.15
N ALA A 42 10.52 9.09 14.28
CA ALA A 42 11.90 8.78 14.63
C ALA A 42 12.75 8.61 13.36
N ALA A 43 12.93 9.67 12.57
CA ALA A 43 13.82 9.73 11.41
C ALA A 43 15.31 9.51 11.81
N GLY A 44 15.56 8.63 12.81
CA GLY A 44 16.86 8.34 13.36
C GLY A 44 17.68 7.30 12.59
N ASP A 45 17.06 6.55 11.68
CA ASP A 45 17.71 5.44 10.97
C ASP A 45 18.29 5.83 9.61
N GLY A 46 18.47 7.12 9.33
CA GLY A 46 19.06 7.60 8.09
C GLY A 46 18.14 7.48 6.86
N LEU A 47 16.89 7.09 7.03
CA LEU A 47 15.90 7.06 5.96
C LEU A 47 15.27 8.45 5.78
N THR A 48 15.07 8.85 4.53
CA THR A 48 14.26 10.04 4.22
C THR A 48 12.80 9.80 4.60
N LEU A 49 12.02 10.88 4.71
CA LEU A 49 10.57 10.76 4.98
C LEU A 49 9.86 9.85 3.96
N GLY A 50 10.16 10.03 2.68
CA GLY A 50 9.57 9.20 1.62
C GLY A 50 9.95 7.73 1.74
N GLU A 51 11.21 7.44 2.01
CA GLU A 51 11.68 6.07 2.24
C GLU A 51 11.00 5.44 3.47
N SER A 52 10.81 6.21 4.53
CA SER A 52 10.11 5.76 5.74
C SER A 52 8.65 5.43 5.46
N VAL A 53 7.98 6.21 4.62
CA VAL A 53 6.59 5.93 4.19
C VAL A 53 6.53 4.61 3.40
N VAL A 54 7.42 4.43 2.44
CA VAL A 54 7.48 3.19 1.65
C VAL A 54 7.76 1.99 2.54
N ASN A 55 8.70 2.11 3.47
CA ASN A 55 9.05 1.04 4.39
C ASN A 55 7.87 0.69 5.32
N ALA A 56 7.23 1.68 5.90
CA ALA A 56 6.11 1.47 6.81
C ALA A 56 4.91 0.79 6.14
N LEU A 57 4.55 1.23 4.93
CA LEU A 57 3.47 0.60 4.17
C LEU A 57 3.86 -0.79 3.67
N GLY A 58 5.09 -0.94 3.21
CA GLY A 58 5.62 -2.22 2.75
C GLY A 58 5.62 -3.29 3.84
N ASP A 59 6.02 -2.94 5.05
CA ASP A 59 6.05 -3.87 6.18
C ASP A 59 4.68 -4.46 6.52
N LEU A 60 3.60 -3.71 6.30
CA LEU A 60 2.24 -4.19 6.54
C LEU A 60 1.85 -5.38 5.64
N VAL A 61 2.46 -5.50 4.48
CA VAL A 61 2.15 -6.52 3.47
C VAL A 61 3.37 -7.34 3.05
N GLU A 62 4.43 -7.29 3.83
CA GLU A 62 5.68 -8.00 3.57
C GLU A 62 6.31 -7.65 2.21
N SER A 63 6.04 -6.45 1.69
CA SER A 63 6.65 -5.96 0.46
C SER A 63 8.14 -5.64 0.69
N PRO A 64 9.03 -6.04 -0.24
CA PRO A 64 10.46 -5.75 -0.12
C PRO A 64 10.83 -4.28 -0.35
N GLY A 65 9.89 -3.48 -0.87
CA GLY A 65 10.14 -2.08 -1.16
C GLY A 65 9.10 -1.48 -2.08
N GLY A 66 9.45 -0.36 -2.67
CA GLY A 66 8.59 0.38 -3.58
C GLY A 66 9.09 1.80 -3.81
N GLY A 67 8.22 2.64 -4.30
CA GLY A 67 8.51 4.05 -4.53
C GLY A 67 7.33 4.94 -4.12
N VAL A 68 7.63 6.17 -3.77
CA VAL A 68 6.63 7.18 -3.47
C VAL A 68 6.70 8.33 -4.46
N TRP A 69 5.56 8.66 -5.03
CA TRP A 69 5.34 9.81 -5.92
C TRP A 69 4.59 10.88 -5.13
N LEU A 70 5.18 12.05 -5.01
CA LEU A 70 4.59 13.18 -4.30
C LEU A 70 4.35 14.34 -5.26
N LYS A 71 3.27 15.07 -5.01
CA LYS A 71 2.91 16.25 -5.80
C LYS A 71 3.84 17.41 -5.46
N ASP A 72 4.41 18.03 -6.49
CA ASP A 72 5.19 19.25 -6.40
C ASP A 72 4.33 20.51 -6.57
N ALA A 73 4.95 21.68 -6.49
CA ALA A 73 4.27 22.98 -6.65
C ALA A 73 3.66 23.17 -8.05
N SER A 74 4.15 22.46 -9.05
CA SER A 74 3.63 22.53 -10.44
C SER A 74 2.42 21.63 -10.68
N GLY A 75 2.03 20.83 -9.71
CA GLY A 75 0.93 19.88 -9.83
C GLY A 75 1.32 18.56 -10.49
N CYS A 76 2.61 18.22 -10.49
CA CYS A 76 3.11 16.96 -10.99
C CYS A 76 3.51 16.03 -9.84
N TYR A 77 3.12 14.74 -9.96
CA TYR A 77 3.56 13.67 -9.09
C TYR A 77 4.81 13.03 -9.67
N SER A 78 5.92 13.10 -8.96
CA SER A 78 7.21 12.52 -9.35
C SER A 78 7.77 11.67 -8.23
N GLN A 79 8.62 10.69 -8.58
CA GLN A 79 9.26 9.81 -7.61
C GLN A 79 10.19 10.62 -6.69
N GLN A 80 9.88 10.68 -5.42
CA GLN A 80 10.68 11.41 -4.42
C GLN A 80 11.57 10.49 -3.60
N ALA A 81 11.18 9.24 -3.45
CA ALA A 81 11.96 8.25 -2.72
C ALA A 81 11.64 6.84 -3.23
N ARG A 82 12.55 5.93 -2.97
CA ARG A 82 12.45 4.53 -3.38
C ARG A 82 13.25 3.62 -2.46
N LEU A 83 12.79 2.38 -2.30
CA LEU A 83 13.50 1.30 -1.61
C LEU A 83 13.45 0.06 -2.50
N ASN A 84 14.61 -0.52 -2.79
CA ASN A 84 14.73 -1.74 -3.60
C ASN A 84 14.00 -1.68 -4.96
N MET A 85 13.88 -0.49 -5.50
CA MET A 85 13.21 -0.20 -6.76
C MET A 85 14.11 0.68 -7.62
N PRO A 86 14.19 0.43 -8.95
CA PRO A 86 14.94 1.31 -9.84
C PRO A 86 14.35 2.73 -9.85
N HIS A 87 15.20 3.70 -10.17
CA HIS A 87 14.72 5.06 -10.39
C HIS A 87 13.74 5.09 -11.57
N CYS A 88 12.61 5.75 -11.37
CA CYS A 88 11.59 5.93 -12.38
C CYS A 88 11.37 7.43 -12.61
N GLY A 89 11.73 7.92 -13.79
CA GLY A 89 11.57 9.32 -14.15
C GLY A 89 10.17 9.69 -14.64
N MET A 90 9.24 8.74 -14.65
CA MET A 90 7.88 8.97 -15.10
C MET A 90 7.08 9.78 -14.09
N GLN A 91 6.25 10.67 -14.60
CA GLN A 91 5.44 11.59 -13.80
C GLN A 91 3.96 11.45 -14.15
N VAL A 92 3.11 11.82 -13.21
CA VAL A 92 1.66 11.92 -13.40
C VAL A 92 1.22 13.34 -13.10
N ARG A 93 0.40 13.92 -13.96
CA ARG A 93 -0.16 15.27 -13.74
C ARG A 93 -1.44 15.19 -12.92
N GLU A 94 -1.73 16.24 -12.18
CA GLU A 94 -2.93 16.29 -11.33
C GLU A 94 -4.25 16.21 -12.11
N GLU A 95 -4.24 16.57 -13.41
CA GLU A 95 -5.41 16.46 -14.28
C GLU A 95 -5.63 15.07 -14.85
N ASP A 96 -4.69 14.14 -14.63
CA ASP A 96 -4.79 12.77 -15.12
C ASP A 96 -5.99 12.02 -14.54
N GLN A 97 -6.63 11.21 -15.35
CA GLN A 97 -7.76 10.38 -14.93
C GLN A 97 -7.41 9.45 -13.76
N PHE A 98 -6.17 9.00 -13.71
CA PHE A 98 -5.66 8.15 -12.64
C PHE A 98 -5.70 8.88 -11.28
N VAL A 99 -5.27 10.14 -11.24
CA VAL A 99 -5.33 10.98 -10.03
C VAL A 99 -6.77 11.17 -9.57
N ARG A 100 -7.65 11.46 -10.51
CA ARG A 100 -9.08 11.61 -10.22
C ARG A 100 -9.67 10.30 -9.68
N PHE A 101 -9.33 9.18 -10.27
CA PHE A 101 -9.78 7.86 -9.83
C PHE A 101 -9.33 7.57 -8.39
N LEU A 102 -8.05 7.78 -8.07
CA LEU A 102 -7.52 7.57 -6.72
C LEU A 102 -8.21 8.46 -5.68
N LEU A 103 -8.48 9.71 -6.05
CA LEU A 103 -9.11 10.67 -5.14
C LEU A 103 -10.60 10.38 -4.91
N GLU A 104 -11.34 10.03 -5.96
CA GLU A 104 -12.77 9.74 -5.86
C GLU A 104 -13.07 8.39 -5.22
N ARG A 105 -12.31 7.37 -5.57
CA ARG A 105 -12.53 6.00 -5.09
C ARG A 105 -11.81 5.70 -3.79
N GLU A 106 -10.69 6.37 -3.54
CA GLU A 106 -9.80 6.11 -2.40
C GLU A 106 -9.39 4.63 -2.30
N TRP A 107 -9.29 3.94 -3.44
CA TRP A 107 -8.97 2.52 -3.49
C TRP A 107 -7.47 2.29 -3.52
N VAL A 108 -7.05 1.25 -2.81
CA VAL A 108 -5.77 0.60 -3.06
C VAL A 108 -5.93 -0.23 -4.34
N VAL A 109 -5.12 0.05 -5.34
CA VAL A 109 -5.19 -0.64 -6.63
C VAL A 109 -4.30 -1.89 -6.58
N ASN A 110 -4.90 -3.06 -6.80
CA ASN A 110 -4.17 -4.30 -6.98
C ASN A 110 -3.87 -4.49 -8.47
N LEU A 111 -2.61 -4.36 -8.85
CA LEU A 111 -2.19 -4.43 -10.26
C LEU A 111 -2.33 -5.85 -10.85
N GLU A 112 -2.23 -6.88 -10.03
CA GLU A 112 -2.47 -8.26 -10.49
C GLU A 112 -3.92 -8.45 -10.92
N GLU A 113 -4.86 -7.97 -10.12
CA GLU A 113 -6.28 -8.01 -10.44
C GLU A 113 -6.62 -7.13 -11.64
N ALA A 114 -6.01 -5.96 -11.73
CA ALA A 114 -6.18 -5.07 -12.87
C ALA A 114 -5.69 -5.71 -14.18
N ARG A 115 -4.55 -6.39 -14.15
CA ARG A 115 -4.01 -7.14 -15.32
C ARG A 115 -4.86 -8.35 -15.69
N ALA A 116 -5.45 -9.02 -14.69
CA ALA A 116 -6.32 -10.17 -14.90
C ALA A 116 -7.73 -9.80 -15.38
N GLY A 117 -8.04 -8.50 -15.46
CA GLY A 117 -9.36 -8.03 -15.84
C GLY A 117 -10.44 -8.28 -14.79
N VAL A 118 -10.05 -8.56 -13.56
CA VAL A 118 -10.98 -8.68 -12.42
C VAL A 118 -11.36 -7.28 -12.00
N ASN A 119 -12.41 -6.75 -12.63
CA ASN A 119 -12.86 -5.40 -12.38
C ASN A 119 -14.21 -5.42 -11.67
N PHE A 120 -14.29 -4.75 -10.55
CA PHE A 120 -15.56 -4.46 -9.89
C PHE A 120 -16.24 -3.24 -10.57
N GLY A 121 -16.65 -3.41 -11.84
CA GLY A 121 -17.38 -2.41 -12.61
C GLY A 121 -16.56 -1.67 -13.65
N GLU A 122 -15.56 -0.93 -13.29
CA GLU A 122 -14.67 -0.19 -14.21
C GLU A 122 -13.20 -0.54 -13.96
N ALA A 123 -12.46 -0.75 -15.05
CA ALA A 123 -11.00 -0.91 -14.94
C ALA A 123 -10.37 0.39 -14.43
N PRO A 124 -9.51 0.33 -13.41
CA PRO A 124 -8.81 1.51 -12.95
C PRO A 124 -7.96 2.09 -14.09
N PRO A 125 -8.01 3.42 -14.34
CA PRO A 125 -7.27 4.06 -15.42
C PRO A 125 -5.78 4.22 -15.07
N VAL A 126 -5.09 3.11 -14.85
CA VAL A 126 -3.68 3.09 -14.48
C VAL A 126 -2.81 3.47 -15.69
N PRO A 127 -1.87 4.42 -15.53
CA PRO A 127 -0.92 4.74 -16.60
C PRO A 127 -0.16 3.50 -17.06
N VAL A 128 0.06 3.38 -18.37
CA VAL A 128 0.72 2.20 -18.97
C VAL A 128 2.09 1.94 -18.36
N TRP A 129 2.87 2.98 -18.09
CA TRP A 129 4.21 2.85 -17.52
C TRP A 129 4.22 2.22 -16.12
N ILE A 130 3.17 2.40 -15.32
CA ILE A 130 3.06 1.74 -14.01
C ILE A 130 2.94 0.23 -14.19
N GLY A 131 2.19 -0.20 -15.19
CA GLY A 131 2.08 -1.62 -15.53
C GLY A 131 3.39 -2.24 -16.02
N GLU A 132 4.30 -1.42 -16.52
CA GLU A 132 5.63 -1.84 -17.01
C GLU A 132 6.71 -1.84 -15.92
N VAL A 133 6.42 -1.31 -14.73
CA VAL A 133 7.34 -1.37 -13.59
C VAL A 133 7.48 -2.81 -13.11
N ASP A 134 8.71 -3.31 -13.10
CA ASP A 134 8.99 -4.67 -12.66
C ASP A 134 8.52 -4.91 -11.23
N ASN A 135 7.76 -5.98 -11.06
CA ASN A 135 7.22 -6.40 -9.76
C ASN A 135 6.29 -5.39 -9.08
N ALA A 136 5.80 -4.38 -9.78
CA ALA A 136 4.78 -3.48 -9.23
C ALA A 136 3.52 -4.29 -8.88
N TRP A 137 3.02 -4.09 -7.68
CA TRP A 137 1.96 -4.93 -7.10
C TRP A 137 0.76 -4.13 -6.62
N LEU A 138 0.94 -3.22 -5.68
CA LEU A 138 -0.14 -2.43 -5.11
C LEU A 138 0.16 -0.93 -5.25
N ILE A 139 -0.88 -0.15 -5.51
CA ILE A 139 -0.80 1.32 -5.46
C ILE A 139 -1.64 1.79 -4.29
N VAL A 140 -1.00 2.47 -3.34
CA VAL A 140 -1.65 3.02 -2.14
C VAL A 140 -1.78 4.53 -2.31
N PRO A 141 -3.00 5.08 -2.35
CA PRO A 141 -3.18 6.52 -2.44
C PRO A 141 -2.85 7.20 -1.11
N LEU A 142 -2.20 8.35 -1.17
CA LEU A 142 -1.90 9.21 -0.03
C LEU A 142 -2.83 10.42 -0.07
N ILE A 143 -3.92 10.36 0.67
CA ILE A 143 -4.97 11.39 0.68
C ILE A 143 -5.00 12.07 2.04
N SER A 144 -4.89 13.40 2.04
CA SER A 144 -4.99 14.23 3.23
C SER A 144 -5.88 15.44 2.96
N ALA A 145 -6.82 15.71 3.85
CA ALA A 145 -7.75 16.86 3.75
C ALA A 145 -8.44 16.99 2.38
N GLY A 146 -8.86 15.86 1.81
CA GLY A 146 -9.55 15.82 0.51
C GLY A 146 -8.67 16.01 -0.71
N SER A 147 -7.34 16.02 -0.56
CA SER A 147 -6.38 16.16 -1.64
C SER A 147 -5.46 14.95 -1.75
N LEU A 148 -5.12 14.55 -2.97
CA LEU A 148 -4.12 13.51 -3.21
C LEU A 148 -2.73 14.15 -3.07
N VAL A 149 -2.05 13.84 -1.97
CA VAL A 149 -0.68 14.30 -1.69
C VAL A 149 0.32 13.53 -2.54
N GLY A 150 0.02 12.28 -2.82
CA GLY A 150 0.86 11.38 -3.60
C GLY A 150 0.30 9.97 -3.65
N PHE A 151 1.12 9.05 -4.09
CA PHE A 151 0.80 7.62 -4.06
C PHE A 151 2.07 6.80 -3.90
N VAL A 152 1.92 5.60 -3.36
CA VAL A 152 3.02 4.64 -3.18
C VAL A 152 2.77 3.44 -4.08
N ILE A 153 3.80 3.02 -4.81
CA ILE A 153 3.80 1.75 -5.54
C ILE A 153 4.61 0.76 -4.72
N LEU A 154 3.97 -0.32 -4.25
CA LEU A 154 4.62 -1.39 -3.51
C LEU A 154 4.97 -2.54 -4.44
N LEU A 155 6.11 -3.17 -4.19
CA LEU A 155 6.60 -4.32 -4.96
C LEU A 155 6.03 -5.62 -4.43
N THR A 156 5.90 -6.62 -5.30
CA THR A 156 5.42 -7.96 -4.98
C THR A 156 6.33 -8.61 -3.93
N PRO A 157 5.78 -9.15 -2.83
CA PRO A 157 6.57 -9.86 -1.82
C PRO A 157 7.09 -11.19 -2.36
N ARG A 158 8.18 -11.68 -1.77
CA ARG A 158 8.77 -12.98 -2.14
C ARG A 158 7.85 -14.15 -1.78
N THR A 159 7.16 -14.03 -0.65
CA THR A 159 6.16 -15.01 -0.23
C THR A 159 4.79 -14.45 -0.58
N PRO A 160 3.92 -15.23 -1.25
CA PRO A 160 2.58 -14.75 -1.61
C PRO A 160 1.81 -14.30 -0.38
N VAL A 161 1.26 -13.09 -0.44
CA VAL A 161 0.38 -12.53 0.58
C VAL A 161 -1.02 -12.45 -0.01
N ASP A 162 -1.99 -12.97 0.72
CA ASP A 162 -3.39 -12.88 0.32
C ASP A 162 -3.92 -11.46 0.56
N VAL A 163 -4.20 -10.76 -0.53
CA VAL A 163 -4.73 -9.39 -0.51
C VAL A 163 -6.26 -9.46 -0.43
N ASN A 164 -6.76 -9.61 0.79
CA ASN A 164 -8.19 -9.56 1.05
C ASN A 164 -8.64 -8.12 1.37
N TRP A 165 -9.94 -7.93 1.52
CA TRP A 165 -10.51 -6.61 1.82
C TRP A 165 -9.99 -5.99 3.11
N GLU A 166 -9.60 -6.81 4.10
CA GLU A 166 -9.04 -6.33 5.37
C GLU A 166 -7.66 -5.72 5.19
N VAL A 167 -6.82 -6.35 4.38
CA VAL A 167 -5.50 -5.85 4.01
C VAL A 167 -5.63 -4.54 3.23
N LEU A 168 -6.57 -4.47 2.29
CA LEU A 168 -6.85 -3.26 1.52
C LEU A 168 -7.32 -2.11 2.41
N ASP A 169 -8.21 -2.39 3.36
CA ASP A 169 -8.70 -1.39 4.31
C ASP A 169 -7.59 -0.89 5.24
N LEU A 170 -6.73 -1.79 5.69
CA LEU A 170 -5.56 -1.45 6.47
C LEU A 170 -4.61 -0.52 5.71
N LEU A 171 -4.27 -0.86 4.47
CA LEU A 171 -3.41 -0.03 3.62
C LEU A 171 -4.04 1.32 3.32
N LYS A 172 -5.34 1.37 3.09
CA LYS A 172 -6.08 2.62 2.91
C LYS A 172 -5.97 3.53 4.14
N THR A 173 -6.18 2.98 5.32
CA THR A 173 -6.06 3.71 6.59
C THR A 173 -4.62 4.17 6.83
N ALA A 174 -3.65 3.28 6.62
CA ALA A 174 -2.23 3.59 6.73
C ALA A 174 -1.79 4.67 5.75
N GLY A 175 -2.28 4.60 4.52
CA GLY A 175 -2.03 5.60 3.49
C GLY A 175 -2.53 6.98 3.87
N ARG A 176 -3.71 7.08 4.45
CA ARG A 176 -4.26 8.36 4.93
C ARG A 176 -3.41 8.99 6.03
N GLN A 177 -2.89 8.20 6.94
CA GLN A 177 -2.08 8.73 8.02
C GLN A 177 -0.68 9.12 7.54
N ALA A 178 -0.08 8.31 6.68
CA ALA A 178 1.17 8.68 6.02
C ALA A 178 1.00 9.98 5.23
N ALA A 179 -0.13 10.14 4.52
CA ALA A 179 -0.46 11.36 3.80
C ALA A 179 -0.56 12.58 4.72
N GLY A 180 -1.20 12.44 5.87
CA GLY A 180 -1.30 13.52 6.87
C GLY A 180 0.06 13.94 7.40
N TYR A 181 0.95 12.97 7.63
CA TYR A 181 2.31 13.24 8.05
C TYR A 181 3.13 13.96 6.97
N VAL A 182 3.07 13.48 5.74
CA VAL A 182 3.74 14.09 4.58
C VAL A 182 3.24 15.52 4.36
N ALA A 183 1.92 15.73 4.40
CA ALA A 183 1.32 17.06 4.21
C ALA A 183 1.79 18.07 5.27
N ARG A 184 1.91 17.63 6.52
CA ARG A 184 2.45 18.48 7.60
C ARG A 184 3.92 18.81 7.39
N MET A 185 4.71 17.86 6.94
CA MET A 185 6.14 18.10 6.68
C MET A 185 6.37 19.00 5.47
N GLN A 186 5.51 18.93 4.45
CA GLN A 186 5.57 19.80 3.28
C GLN A 186 5.13 21.24 3.59
N ALA A 187 4.24 21.42 4.58
CA ALA A 187 3.76 22.73 5.01
C ALA A 187 4.71 23.46 5.97
N ALA A 188 5.72 22.75 6.48
CA ALA A 188 6.70 23.32 7.44
C ALA A 188 7.83 24.07 6.74
#